data_5975c0d20aa894ab8fa321c33c281bcc
#
_entry.id   5975c0d20aa894ab8fa321c33c281bcc
#
_cell.length_a   1.000
_cell.length_b   1.000
_cell.length_c   1.000
_cell.angle_alpha   90.00
_cell.angle_beta   90.00
_cell.angle_gamma   90.00
#
_symmetry.space_group_name_H-M   'P 1'
#
loop_
_entity.id
_entity.type
_entity.pdbx_description
1 polymer ?
#
loop_
_entity_poly.entity_id
_entity_poly.type
_entity_poly.pdbx_seq_one_letter_code
_entity_poly.pdbx_strand_id
1 'polypeptide(L)'
;MDFSYSPRTRELQAQLLRFMDEHIYPAEPACHAEIEANTAAGKRWTPIQVIEQLKPKARAQGLWNLFLPPSADGTQREAEHGPGLSNQDYGPLAEIMGRVPWASEVFNCSAPDTGNMETIARYGSAEHKKRWLEPLLAGEIRSAFAMTEPAVASSDATNIEARIERQG
;
A
#
# COMPACT_ATOMS: atom_id res chain seq x y z
N MET A 1 22.56 11.09 17.92
CA MET A 1 21.43 10.69 17.06
C MET A 1 20.63 9.69 17.86
N ASP A 2 19.37 9.97 18.13
CA ASP A 2 18.49 9.06 18.91
C ASP A 2 17.68 8.21 17.91
N PHE A 3 17.81 6.89 17.99
CA PHE A 3 17.09 5.90 17.17
C PHE A 3 15.95 5.22 17.94
N SER A 4 15.62 5.72 19.13
CA SER A 4 14.52 5.16 19.91
C SER A 4 13.18 5.44 19.23
N TYR A 5 12.29 4.46 19.24
CA TYR A 5 10.94 4.63 18.69
C TYR A 5 10.09 5.53 19.59
N SER A 6 9.27 6.34 18.97
CA SER A 6 8.28 7.15 19.68
C SER A 6 7.28 6.27 20.47
N PRO A 7 6.64 6.78 21.52
CA PRO A 7 5.58 6.04 22.22
C PRO A 7 4.48 5.57 21.26
N ARG A 8 4.08 6.42 20.31
CA ARG A 8 3.08 6.10 19.29
C ARG A 8 3.51 4.95 18.39
N THR A 9 4.77 4.96 17.96
CA THR A 9 5.32 3.88 17.14
C THR A 9 5.28 2.55 17.88
N ARG A 10 5.66 2.54 19.17
CA ARG A 10 5.62 1.34 20.01
C ARG A 10 4.20 0.80 20.19
N GLU A 11 3.22 1.68 20.36
CA GLU A 11 1.81 1.31 20.42
C GLU A 11 1.34 0.65 19.11
N LEU A 12 1.63 1.28 17.98
CA LEU A 12 1.28 0.75 16.66
C LEU A 12 2.00 -0.57 16.36
N GLN A 13 3.28 -0.71 16.74
CA GLN A 13 3.99 -1.99 16.63
C GLN A 13 3.29 -3.09 17.44
N ALA A 14 2.95 -2.83 18.69
CA ALA A 14 2.26 -3.81 19.53
C ALA A 14 0.89 -4.19 18.97
N GLN A 15 0.16 -3.23 18.44
CA GLN A 15 -1.14 -3.46 17.80
C GLN A 15 -1.00 -4.27 16.50
N LEU A 16 -0.04 -3.90 15.66
CA LEU A 16 0.23 -4.58 14.39
C LEU A 16 0.71 -6.02 14.62
N LEU A 17 1.59 -6.25 15.62
CA LEU A 17 2.05 -7.60 15.98
C LEU A 17 0.88 -8.49 16.41
N ARG A 18 -0.02 -7.97 17.25
CA ARG A 18 -1.23 -8.72 17.62
C ARG A 18 -2.08 -9.06 16.39
N PHE A 19 -2.26 -8.10 15.48
CA PHE A 19 -3.01 -8.37 14.25
C PHE A 19 -2.33 -9.43 13.37
N MET A 20 -0.99 -9.41 13.28
CA MET A 20 -0.23 -10.45 12.56
C MET A 20 -0.47 -11.82 13.18
N ASP A 21 -0.37 -11.93 14.50
CA ASP A 21 -0.54 -13.20 15.25
C ASP A 21 -1.97 -13.74 15.15
N GLU A 22 -2.96 -12.86 15.27
CA GLU A 22 -4.38 -13.27 15.31
C GLU A 22 -5.00 -13.50 13.95
N HIS A 23 -4.51 -12.83 12.90
CA HIS A 23 -5.19 -12.78 11.61
C HIS A 23 -4.31 -13.14 10.42
N ILE A 24 -3.05 -12.69 10.37
CA ILE A 24 -2.20 -12.88 9.19
C ILE A 24 -1.57 -14.28 9.18
N TYR A 25 -0.82 -14.64 10.21
CA TYR A 25 -0.16 -15.94 10.24
C TYR A 25 -1.13 -17.12 10.17
N PRO A 26 -2.28 -17.12 10.86
CA PRO A 26 -3.26 -18.20 10.69
C PRO A 26 -3.89 -18.28 9.30
N ALA A 27 -3.90 -17.18 8.54
CA ALA A 27 -4.47 -17.12 7.21
C ALA A 27 -3.51 -17.56 6.09
N GLU A 28 -2.21 -17.71 6.36
CA GLU A 28 -1.20 -18.04 5.33
C GLU A 28 -1.55 -19.32 4.54
N PRO A 29 -1.93 -20.46 5.17
CA PRO A 29 -2.25 -21.65 4.41
C PRO A 29 -3.43 -21.47 3.46
N ALA A 30 -4.48 -20.75 3.89
CA ALA A 30 -5.65 -20.50 3.07
C ALA A 30 -5.33 -19.53 1.91
N CYS A 31 -4.52 -18.50 2.17
CA CYS A 31 -4.07 -17.55 1.15
C CYS A 31 -3.24 -18.25 0.07
N HIS A 32 -2.28 -19.11 0.46
CA HIS A 32 -1.48 -19.88 -0.49
C HIS A 32 -2.34 -20.83 -1.33
N ALA A 33 -3.26 -21.55 -0.73
CA ALA A 33 -4.16 -22.45 -1.45
C ALA A 33 -5.03 -21.70 -2.47
N GLU A 34 -5.51 -20.51 -2.14
CA GLU A 34 -6.30 -19.67 -3.07
C GLU A 34 -5.44 -19.14 -4.23
N ILE A 35 -4.20 -18.71 -3.97
CA ILE A 35 -3.25 -18.29 -5.01
C ILE A 35 -2.95 -19.43 -5.99
N GLU A 36 -2.69 -20.62 -5.47
CA GLU A 36 -2.43 -21.82 -6.28
C GLU A 36 -3.64 -22.20 -7.13
N ALA A 37 -4.84 -22.21 -6.54
CA ALA A 37 -6.08 -22.51 -7.25
C ALA A 37 -6.37 -21.51 -8.37
N ASN A 38 -6.21 -20.21 -8.11
CA ASN A 38 -6.39 -19.17 -9.11
C ASN A 38 -5.36 -19.30 -10.23
N THR A 39 -4.13 -19.61 -9.91
CA THR A 39 -3.05 -19.81 -10.90
C THR A 39 -3.35 -21.02 -11.77
N ALA A 40 -3.75 -22.17 -11.20
CA ALA A 40 -4.11 -23.39 -11.92
C ALA A 40 -5.33 -23.17 -12.84
N ALA A 41 -6.27 -22.31 -12.44
CA ALA A 41 -7.43 -21.92 -13.24
C ALA A 41 -7.13 -20.87 -14.34
N GLY A 42 -5.89 -20.41 -14.46
CA GLY A 42 -5.52 -19.34 -15.40
C GLY A 42 -6.02 -17.95 -14.96
N LYS A 43 -6.41 -17.80 -13.70
CA LYS A 43 -6.99 -16.57 -13.12
C LYS A 43 -6.04 -15.90 -12.13
N ARG A 44 -4.76 -15.90 -12.40
CA ARG A 44 -3.70 -15.39 -11.53
C ARG A 44 -3.94 -13.98 -10.95
N TRP A 45 -4.66 -13.14 -11.67
CA TRP A 45 -4.91 -11.74 -11.30
C TRP A 45 -6.25 -11.52 -10.57
N THR A 46 -6.94 -12.59 -10.20
CA THR A 46 -8.15 -12.47 -9.37
C THR A 46 -7.75 -12.04 -7.96
N PRO A 47 -8.44 -11.03 -7.38
CA PRO A 47 -8.20 -10.64 -5.99
C PRO A 47 -8.35 -11.83 -5.04
N ILE A 48 -7.41 -11.96 -4.11
CA ILE A 48 -7.40 -13.06 -3.13
C ILE A 48 -8.42 -12.75 -2.04
N GLN A 49 -9.44 -13.58 -1.93
CA GLN A 49 -10.57 -13.34 -1.02
C GLN A 49 -10.15 -13.33 0.45
N VAL A 50 -9.16 -14.14 0.83
CA VAL A 50 -8.58 -14.13 2.18
C VAL A 50 -8.05 -12.74 2.53
N ILE A 51 -7.34 -12.08 1.61
CA ILE A 51 -6.81 -10.71 1.80
C ILE A 51 -7.97 -9.72 1.90
N GLU A 52 -8.94 -9.80 0.99
CA GLU A 52 -10.10 -8.90 0.97
C GLU A 52 -10.93 -8.96 2.26
N GLN A 53 -11.04 -10.14 2.88
CA GLN A 53 -11.74 -10.30 4.16
C GLN A 53 -10.97 -9.74 5.36
N LEU A 54 -9.66 -9.59 5.27
CA LEU A 54 -8.80 -9.05 6.32
C LEU A 54 -8.73 -7.52 6.29
N LYS A 55 -8.85 -6.88 5.12
CA LYS A 55 -8.81 -5.42 4.96
C LYS A 55 -9.79 -4.67 5.87
N PRO A 56 -11.08 -5.00 5.95
CA PRO A 56 -12.01 -4.32 6.86
C PRO A 56 -11.63 -4.47 8.34
N LYS A 57 -11.02 -5.60 8.74
CA LYS A 57 -10.57 -5.82 10.11
C LYS A 57 -9.39 -4.90 10.45
N ALA A 58 -8.42 -4.78 9.54
CA ALA A 58 -7.28 -3.88 9.70
C ALA A 58 -7.75 -2.42 9.78
N ARG A 59 -8.67 -2.02 8.89
CA ARG A 59 -9.26 -0.68 8.89
C ARG A 59 -10.00 -0.36 10.18
N ALA A 60 -10.79 -1.29 10.71
CA ALA A 60 -11.53 -1.12 11.97
C ALA A 60 -10.59 -0.94 13.18
N GLN A 61 -9.38 -1.46 13.11
CA GLN A 61 -8.35 -1.30 14.14
C GLN A 61 -7.45 -0.07 13.91
N GLY A 62 -7.71 0.78 12.91
CA GLY A 62 -6.87 1.92 12.59
C GLY A 62 -5.52 1.57 11.95
N LEU A 63 -5.35 0.32 11.51
CA LEU A 63 -4.17 -0.17 10.80
C LEU A 63 -4.36 -0.04 9.28
N TRP A 64 -4.59 1.18 8.81
CA TRP A 64 -4.90 1.45 7.41
C TRP A 64 -4.11 2.65 6.89
N ASN A 65 -3.56 2.56 5.68
CA ASN A 65 -2.75 3.62 5.06
C ASN A 65 -1.60 4.12 5.95
N LEU A 66 -0.94 3.22 6.69
CA LEU A 66 0.13 3.58 7.64
C LEU A 66 1.32 4.27 6.97
N PHE A 67 1.50 4.06 5.67
CA PHE A 67 2.61 4.59 4.87
C PHE A 67 2.48 6.09 4.57
N LEU A 68 1.25 6.65 4.58
CA LEU A 68 1.01 7.99 4.08
C LEU A 68 1.58 9.05 5.04
N PRO A 69 2.59 9.83 4.59
CA PRO A 69 3.21 10.84 5.44
C PRO A 69 2.28 12.02 5.69
N PRO A 70 2.53 12.84 6.71
CA PRO A 70 1.80 14.08 6.93
C PRO A 70 1.99 15.03 5.73
N SER A 71 0.99 15.87 5.46
CA SER A 71 1.08 16.82 4.36
C SER A 71 2.19 17.86 4.60
N ALA A 72 2.86 18.24 3.50
CA ALA A 72 3.98 19.20 3.56
C ALA A 72 3.55 20.61 4.00
N ASP A 73 2.29 20.96 3.85
CA ASP A 73 1.70 22.27 4.19
C ASP A 73 1.01 22.28 5.56
N GLY A 74 1.08 21.16 6.31
CA GLY A 74 0.43 21.04 7.61
C GLY A 74 -1.10 20.97 7.56
N THR A 75 -1.70 20.91 6.36
CA THR A 75 -3.14 20.67 6.23
C THR A 75 -3.40 19.20 6.50
N GLN A 76 -4.27 18.90 7.47
CA GLN A 76 -4.53 17.53 7.94
C GLN A 76 -5.34 16.66 6.98
N ARG A 77 -5.53 17.07 5.72
CA ARG A 77 -6.33 16.30 4.76
C ARG A 77 -5.76 14.90 4.48
N GLU A 78 -4.45 14.76 4.58
CA GLU A 78 -3.81 13.44 4.41
C GLU A 78 -3.97 12.58 5.67
N ALA A 79 -4.06 13.19 6.86
CA ALA A 79 -4.38 12.50 8.09
C ALA A 79 -5.83 11.95 8.13
N GLU A 80 -6.74 12.47 7.30
CA GLU A 80 -8.09 11.90 7.15
C GLU A 80 -8.08 10.50 6.52
N HIS A 81 -7.01 10.16 5.80
CA HIS A 81 -6.87 8.90 5.09
C HIS A 81 -5.85 7.92 5.71
N GLY A 82 -5.12 8.35 6.72
CA GLY A 82 -4.10 7.55 7.42
C GLY A 82 -3.58 8.27 8.67
N PRO A 83 -2.74 7.61 9.49
CA PRO A 83 -2.24 8.18 10.75
C PRO A 83 -1.21 9.30 10.59
N GLY A 84 -0.75 9.61 9.39
CA GLY A 84 0.23 10.67 9.12
C GLY A 84 1.56 10.41 9.81
N LEU A 85 2.14 9.23 9.66
CA LEU A 85 3.40 8.86 10.28
C LEU A 85 4.59 9.44 9.51
N SER A 86 5.66 9.78 10.24
CA SER A 86 6.95 10.02 9.62
C SER A 86 7.53 8.71 9.06
N ASN A 87 8.49 8.81 8.12
CA ASN A 87 9.19 7.62 7.62
C ASN A 87 9.93 6.86 8.74
N GLN A 88 10.41 7.57 9.77
CA GLN A 88 11.03 6.97 10.94
C GLN A 88 10.04 6.15 11.76
N ASP A 89 8.81 6.61 11.90
CA ASP A 89 7.74 5.90 12.61
C ASP A 89 7.16 4.75 11.78
N TYR A 90 7.07 4.91 10.46
CA TYR A 90 6.53 3.89 9.55
C TYR A 90 7.52 2.72 9.30
N GLY A 91 8.82 2.99 9.24
CA GLY A 91 9.83 1.96 8.93
C GLY A 91 9.69 0.67 9.75
N PRO A 92 9.61 0.72 11.09
CA PRO A 92 9.45 -0.48 11.92
C PRO A 92 8.10 -1.19 11.73
N LEU A 93 7.06 -0.49 11.27
CA LEU A 93 5.77 -1.11 10.92
C LEU A 93 5.86 -1.84 9.58
N ALA A 94 6.55 -1.25 8.61
CA ALA A 94 6.82 -1.90 7.32
C ALA A 94 7.63 -3.19 7.49
N GLU A 95 8.61 -3.22 8.42
CA GLU A 95 9.37 -4.42 8.77
C GLU A 95 8.46 -5.54 9.30
N ILE A 96 7.49 -5.22 10.16
CA ILE A 96 6.54 -6.21 10.68
C ILE A 96 5.66 -6.75 9.56
N MET A 97 5.08 -5.89 8.73
CA MET A 97 4.26 -6.29 7.58
C MET A 97 5.05 -7.13 6.58
N GLY A 98 6.33 -6.80 6.36
CA GLY A 98 7.22 -7.50 5.43
C GLY A 98 7.58 -8.95 5.81
N ARG A 99 7.19 -9.43 7.00
CA ARG A 99 7.40 -10.83 7.41
C ARG A 99 6.55 -11.81 6.60
N VAL A 100 5.43 -11.35 6.05
CA VAL A 100 4.56 -12.13 5.15
C VAL A 100 4.41 -11.35 3.84
N PRO A 101 4.74 -11.93 2.68
CA PRO A 101 4.85 -11.19 1.40
C PRO A 101 3.60 -10.44 0.96
N TRP A 102 2.41 -10.90 1.38
CA TRP A 102 1.13 -10.28 1.01
C TRP A 102 0.52 -9.43 2.13
N ALA A 103 1.09 -9.44 3.35
CA ALA A 103 0.45 -8.78 4.49
C ALA A 103 0.30 -7.27 4.32
N SER A 104 1.26 -6.59 3.68
CA SER A 104 1.18 -5.14 3.44
C SER A 104 -0.08 -4.72 2.66
N GLU A 105 -0.62 -5.62 1.83
CA GLU A 105 -1.86 -5.36 1.09
C GLU A 105 -3.08 -5.28 2.00
N VAL A 106 -3.11 -6.07 3.09
CA VAL A 106 -4.20 -6.04 4.08
C VAL A 106 -4.33 -4.68 4.74
N PHE A 107 -3.23 -3.94 4.85
CA PHE A 107 -3.16 -2.61 5.47
C PHE A 107 -3.18 -1.46 4.45
N ASN A 108 -3.45 -1.75 3.18
CA ASN A 108 -3.34 -0.82 2.05
C ASN A 108 -1.96 -0.13 1.96
N CYS A 109 -0.92 -0.88 2.28
CA CYS A 109 0.46 -0.43 2.32
C CYS A 109 1.35 -1.16 1.30
N SER A 110 0.76 -1.73 0.25
CA SER A 110 1.47 -2.51 -0.77
C SER A 110 1.94 -1.63 -1.94
N ALA A 111 3.11 -1.93 -2.47
CA ALA A 111 3.56 -1.37 -3.74
C ALA A 111 2.78 -2.03 -4.92
N PRO A 112 2.55 -1.32 -6.04
CA PRO A 112 2.96 0.07 -6.33
C PRO A 112 2.00 1.14 -5.80
N ASP A 113 0.88 0.75 -5.17
CA ASP A 113 -0.18 1.67 -4.78
C ASP A 113 0.32 2.78 -3.86
N THR A 114 1.18 2.47 -2.89
CA THR A 114 1.73 3.45 -1.96
C THR A 114 2.45 4.59 -2.65
N GLY A 115 3.36 4.29 -3.59
CA GLY A 115 4.09 5.30 -4.36
C GLY A 115 3.18 6.10 -5.28
N ASN A 116 2.20 5.46 -5.91
CA ASN A 116 1.24 6.12 -6.77
C ASN A 116 0.30 7.04 -5.98
N MET A 117 -0.20 6.60 -4.82
CA MET A 117 -1.01 7.41 -3.92
C MET A 117 -0.23 8.64 -3.43
N GLU A 118 1.02 8.47 -2.99
CA GLU A 118 1.86 9.59 -2.54
C GLU A 118 2.13 10.58 -3.68
N THR A 119 2.40 10.09 -4.89
CA THR A 119 2.60 10.93 -6.07
C THR A 119 1.36 11.75 -6.40
N ILE A 120 0.17 11.12 -6.40
CA ILE A 120 -1.08 11.83 -6.68
C ILE A 120 -1.41 12.81 -5.55
N ALA A 121 -1.17 12.43 -4.28
CA ALA A 121 -1.39 13.31 -3.13
C ALA A 121 -0.57 14.60 -3.25
N ARG A 122 0.71 14.49 -3.64
CA ARG A 122 1.61 15.65 -3.75
C ARG A 122 1.42 16.50 -5.00
N TYR A 123 1.20 15.84 -6.15
CA TYR A 123 1.29 16.50 -7.46
C TYR A 123 -0.02 16.45 -8.26
N GLY A 124 -0.99 15.65 -7.84
CA GLY A 124 -2.27 15.54 -8.53
C GLY A 124 -3.13 16.79 -8.41
N SER A 125 -3.86 17.11 -9.48
CA SER A 125 -4.93 18.12 -9.42
C SER A 125 -6.07 17.67 -8.49
N ALA A 126 -6.97 18.59 -8.10
CA ALA A 126 -8.16 18.26 -7.32
C ALA A 126 -9.01 17.16 -7.99
N GLU A 127 -9.11 17.20 -9.33
CA GLU A 127 -9.80 16.17 -10.10
C GLU A 127 -9.08 14.82 -10.02
N HIS A 128 -7.75 14.78 -10.16
CA HIS A 128 -6.96 13.55 -10.01
C HIS A 128 -7.09 12.96 -8.61
N LYS A 129 -7.06 13.80 -7.58
CA LYS A 129 -7.22 13.35 -6.19
C LYS A 129 -8.60 12.73 -5.97
N LYS A 130 -9.66 13.38 -6.42
CA LYS A 130 -11.02 12.87 -6.31
C LYS A 130 -11.22 11.58 -7.11
N ARG A 131 -10.70 11.52 -8.33
CA ARG A 131 -10.94 10.42 -9.26
C ARG A 131 -10.11 9.17 -8.95
N TRP A 132 -8.87 9.35 -8.48
CA TRP A 132 -7.90 8.27 -8.33
C TRP A 132 -7.42 8.08 -6.90
N LEU A 133 -7.05 9.17 -6.19
CA LEU A 133 -6.48 9.06 -4.86
C LEU A 133 -7.50 8.58 -3.84
N GLU A 134 -8.69 9.19 -3.79
CA GLU A 134 -9.73 8.82 -2.83
C GLU A 134 -10.11 7.33 -2.93
N PRO A 135 -10.41 6.76 -4.12
CA PRO A 135 -10.68 5.33 -4.24
C PRO A 135 -9.48 4.43 -3.93
N LEU A 136 -8.24 4.87 -4.24
CA LEU A 136 -7.03 4.14 -3.86
C LEU A 136 -6.86 4.09 -2.34
N LEU A 137 -7.02 5.23 -1.66
CA LEU A 137 -6.94 5.32 -0.20
C LEU A 137 -8.06 4.55 0.49
N ALA A 138 -9.23 4.48 -0.15
CA ALA A 138 -10.33 3.63 0.32
C ALA A 138 -10.09 2.13 0.07
N GLY A 139 -9.13 1.76 -0.77
CA GLY A 139 -8.85 0.37 -1.17
C GLY A 139 -9.90 -0.18 -2.15
N GLU A 140 -10.63 0.67 -2.84
CA GLU A 140 -11.67 0.30 -3.81
C GLU A 140 -11.09 -0.05 -5.17
N ILE A 141 -9.96 0.55 -5.52
CA ILE A 141 -9.23 0.29 -6.76
C ILE A 141 -7.75 0.01 -6.46
N ARG A 142 -7.07 -0.56 -7.45
CA ARG A 142 -5.63 -0.80 -7.44
C ARG A 142 -4.98 -0.01 -8.57
N SER A 143 -3.68 0.17 -8.46
CA SER A 143 -2.86 0.84 -9.47
C SER A 143 -1.75 -0.06 -10.00
N ALA A 144 -1.09 0.38 -11.05
CA ALA A 144 0.06 -0.29 -11.62
C ALA A 144 1.15 0.73 -11.98
N PHE A 145 2.38 0.26 -12.02
CA PHE A 145 3.52 1.03 -12.49
C PHE A 145 4.05 0.41 -13.78
N ALA A 146 3.81 1.07 -14.91
CA ALA A 146 4.21 0.60 -16.24
C ALA A 146 5.59 1.15 -16.58
N MET A 147 6.65 0.56 -16.00
CA MET A 147 8.03 1.03 -16.20
C MET A 147 8.77 0.26 -17.30
N THR A 148 8.43 -1.00 -17.51
CA THR A 148 9.18 -1.88 -18.42
C THR A 148 8.65 -1.81 -19.84
N GLU A 149 9.52 -1.58 -20.81
CA GLU A 149 9.24 -1.55 -22.24
C GLU A 149 9.91 -2.73 -22.95
N PRO A 150 9.29 -3.29 -24.03
CA PRO A 150 9.85 -4.47 -24.70
C PRO A 150 11.19 -4.23 -25.38
N ALA A 151 11.45 -3.01 -25.86
CA ALA A 151 12.60 -2.70 -26.72
C ALA A 151 13.82 -2.12 -25.99
N VAL A 152 13.64 -1.65 -24.76
CA VAL A 152 14.69 -0.93 -24.03
C VAL A 152 14.85 -1.44 -22.59
N ALA A 153 16.05 -1.27 -22.01
CA ALA A 153 16.33 -1.55 -20.61
C ALA A 153 15.74 -0.45 -19.72
N SER A 154 14.43 -0.43 -19.55
CA SER A 154 13.68 0.66 -18.93
C SER A 154 13.68 0.65 -17.40
N SER A 155 14.43 -0.24 -16.76
CA SER A 155 14.77 -0.12 -15.33
C SER A 155 15.66 1.11 -15.04
N ASP A 156 16.41 1.56 -16.04
CA ASP A 156 16.97 2.91 -16.08
C ASP A 156 15.94 3.82 -16.75
N ALA A 157 15.29 4.69 -15.98
CA ALA A 157 14.23 5.58 -16.46
C ALA A 157 14.71 6.56 -17.56
N THR A 158 16.01 6.79 -17.71
CA THR A 158 16.56 7.62 -18.80
C THR A 158 16.46 6.95 -20.17
N ASN A 159 16.25 5.63 -20.21
CA ASN A 159 16.11 4.86 -21.44
C ASN A 159 14.65 4.69 -21.90
N ILE A 160 13.67 5.21 -21.17
CA ILE A 160 12.26 5.09 -21.53
C ILE A 160 11.99 5.85 -22.83
N GLU A 161 11.43 5.17 -23.81
CA GLU A 161 11.06 5.71 -25.13
C GLU A 161 9.55 5.92 -25.31
N ALA A 162 8.74 5.45 -24.37
CA ALA A 162 7.28 5.63 -24.39
C ALA A 162 6.91 7.11 -24.50
N ARG A 163 5.97 7.42 -25.40
CA ARG A 163 5.51 8.79 -25.65
C ARG A 163 4.07 8.96 -25.19
N ILE A 164 3.78 10.14 -24.64
CA ILE A 164 2.43 10.58 -24.34
C ILE A 164 2.15 11.79 -25.21
N GLU A 165 1.25 11.64 -26.20
CA GLU A 165 0.89 12.71 -27.12
C GLU A 165 -0.59 13.03 -26.97
N ARG A 166 -0.91 14.33 -26.89
CA ARG A 166 -2.30 14.78 -26.87
C ARG A 166 -2.83 14.79 -28.31
N GLN A 167 -3.88 14.04 -28.55
CA GLN A 167 -4.59 14.01 -29.83
C GLN A 167 -5.95 14.72 -29.69
N GLY A 168 -6.06 15.90 -30.23
CA GLY A 168 -7.29 16.71 -30.26
C GLY A 168 -7.51 17.57 -29.03
#